data_67ab4aafd15a8394c5d84b25b53d7efb
#
_entry.id   67ab4aafd15a8394c5d84b25b53d7efb
#
_cell.length_a   1.000
_cell.length_b   1.000
_cell.length_c   1.000
_cell.angle_alpha   90.00
_cell.angle_beta   90.00
_cell.angle_gamma   90.00
#
_symmetry.space_group_name_H-M   'P 1'
#
loop_
_entity.id
_entity.type
_entity.pdbx_description
1 polymer ?
#
loop_
_entity_poly.entity_id
_entity_poly.type
_entity_poly.pdbx_seq_one_letter_code
_entity_poly.pdbx_strand_id
1 'polypeptide(L)'
;TGFDFSDALDDQGIYSYRLTGLAKDSDTQQNMSKEKRYAIAPSFSWRPDDKTNFTLLANIQNDPYTGYYGWLPKQGTLIPLPNGGKLPTDFNEGEASNYTSRKQRMIGYSFEHAFNDTWAVRQNLRYLQLDTDMKSIYGSGVSAATPTTINRAYVQSKEHLNNFSVDTQAQAKVKTGDIDHTLLFGVDYMRMRNDINAAFGTADGLSMTHPQYGNDAVNINFPYHYLNRQEQTGLYVQEQGEWNQWLLTLGGRYDWAKTSAYNRDASSTSQQTDRQFTWRGGLNYLFDNGVTPYFSYSESFEPNLGTTQGGSTFKPSIGKQYEAGVKYVPKDRPIVLTGALYQLTKNNNLTPDPDNAQFSVQSGEIRSRGVELEAKAALNANVNLIASYTYTDAKYTKDNTYQGKPTVEVPKHMASLWADYTFHETAVSGLTLGSGVRYVGSSSSFNSDNTTFKVPDYTLVDATIKYDLARFGLPGSSVGVNINNLFDKTYVSSCYRDYACYWGAERQVVATATFRF
;
A
#
# COMPACT_ATOMS: atom_id res chain seq x y z
N THR A 1 -13.77 9.92 -15.11
CA THR A 1 -13.59 9.65 -16.55
C THR A 1 -12.14 9.29 -16.81
N GLY A 2 -11.92 8.27 -17.65
CA GLY A 2 -10.58 7.87 -18.08
C GLY A 2 -10.57 7.50 -19.56
N PHE A 3 -9.39 7.49 -20.16
CA PHE A 3 -9.17 7.00 -21.52
C PHE A 3 -7.86 6.21 -21.60
N ASP A 4 -7.78 5.33 -22.59
CA ASP A 4 -6.61 4.51 -22.90
C ASP A 4 -6.54 4.32 -24.42
N PHE A 5 -5.53 4.91 -25.04
CA PHE A 5 -5.24 4.81 -26.47
C PHE A 5 -3.89 4.13 -26.67
N SER A 6 -3.86 3.11 -27.50
CA SER A 6 -2.61 2.44 -27.85
C SER A 6 -2.67 1.91 -29.27
N ASP A 7 -1.57 2.09 -30.03
CA ASP A 7 -1.45 1.55 -31.37
C ASP A 7 0.03 1.38 -31.76
N ALA A 8 0.26 0.65 -32.84
CA ALA A 8 1.51 0.65 -33.56
C ALA A 8 1.64 1.92 -34.42
N LEU A 9 2.84 2.47 -34.53
CA LEU A 9 3.14 3.63 -35.38
C LEU A 9 3.62 3.23 -36.78
N ASP A 10 3.87 1.93 -36.99
CA ASP A 10 4.34 1.35 -38.24
C ASP A 10 3.70 -0.04 -38.46
N ASP A 11 3.67 -0.49 -39.70
CA ASP A 11 3.04 -1.76 -40.13
C ASP A 11 3.76 -2.99 -39.51
N GLN A 12 5.00 -2.85 -39.10
CA GLN A 12 5.81 -3.94 -38.53
C GLN A 12 5.68 -4.02 -37.02
N GLY A 13 5.05 -3.02 -36.36
CA GLY A 13 4.92 -2.96 -34.89
C GLY A 13 6.24 -2.70 -34.15
N ILE A 14 7.26 -2.18 -34.85
CA ILE A 14 8.55 -1.80 -34.27
C ILE A 14 8.39 -0.66 -33.28
N TYR A 15 7.56 0.32 -33.63
CA TYR A 15 7.23 1.45 -32.78
C TYR A 15 5.77 1.38 -32.36
N SER A 16 5.53 1.54 -31.06
CA SER A 16 4.18 1.60 -30.52
C SER A 16 4.08 2.66 -29.42
N TYR A 17 2.88 3.16 -29.22
CA TYR A 17 2.60 4.10 -28.13
C TYR A 17 1.40 3.66 -27.32
N ARG A 18 1.34 4.15 -26.08
CA ARG A 18 0.14 4.10 -25.26
C ARG A 18 -0.01 5.41 -24.51
N LEU A 19 -1.20 5.97 -24.51
CA LEU A 19 -1.55 7.18 -23.80
C LEU A 19 -2.76 6.90 -22.92
N THR A 20 -2.56 6.95 -21.59
CA THR A 20 -3.66 6.82 -20.64
C THR A 20 -3.90 8.13 -19.91
N GLY A 21 -5.15 8.38 -19.55
CA GLY A 21 -5.52 9.55 -18.78
C GLY A 21 -6.68 9.30 -17.84
N LEU A 22 -6.72 10.08 -16.76
CA LEU A 22 -7.75 10.02 -15.72
C LEU A 22 -8.12 11.43 -15.26
N ALA A 23 -9.41 11.69 -15.14
CA ALA A 23 -9.96 12.84 -14.45
C ALA A 23 -10.97 12.38 -13.40
N LYS A 24 -10.76 12.76 -12.14
CA LYS A 24 -11.64 12.50 -11.00
C LYS A 24 -11.99 13.83 -10.32
N ASP A 25 -13.26 14.00 -9.98
CA ASP A 25 -13.77 15.09 -9.15
C ASP A 25 -14.93 14.52 -8.32
N SER A 26 -14.78 14.46 -7.01
CA SER A 26 -15.78 13.89 -6.11
C SER A 26 -15.69 14.52 -4.74
N ASP A 27 -16.82 14.62 -4.06
CA ASP A 27 -16.83 14.83 -2.63
C ASP A 27 -16.44 13.52 -1.91
N THR A 28 -16.01 13.62 -0.66
CA THR A 28 -15.75 12.46 0.20
C THR A 28 -16.95 12.22 1.12
N GLN A 29 -16.92 11.14 1.89
CA GLN A 29 -17.95 10.87 2.91
C GLN A 29 -18.00 11.98 3.98
N GLN A 30 -16.83 12.52 4.36
CA GLN A 30 -16.76 13.59 5.35
C GLN A 30 -17.14 14.94 4.74
N ASN A 31 -17.99 15.67 5.44
CA ASN A 31 -18.40 17.02 5.05
C ASN A 31 -17.19 17.93 4.80
N MET A 32 -17.33 18.91 3.90
CA MET A 32 -16.29 19.90 3.55
C MET A 32 -14.99 19.31 2.96
N SER A 33 -14.99 18.05 2.51
CA SER A 33 -13.80 17.40 1.96
C SER A 33 -14.03 16.94 0.53
N LYS A 34 -12.99 17.05 -0.31
CA LYS A 34 -13.03 16.77 -1.75
C LYS A 34 -11.84 15.95 -2.20
N GLU A 35 -12.03 15.18 -3.26
CA GLU A 35 -10.96 14.48 -3.95
C GLU A 35 -10.98 14.83 -5.44
N LYS A 36 -9.88 15.42 -5.93
CA LYS A 36 -9.69 15.74 -7.35
C LYS A 36 -8.38 15.21 -7.84
N ARG A 37 -8.41 14.56 -9.00
CA ARG A 37 -7.21 14.03 -9.67
C ARG A 37 -7.28 14.21 -11.16
N TYR A 38 -6.16 14.64 -11.72
CA TYR A 38 -5.90 14.68 -13.14
C TYR A 38 -4.58 13.96 -13.40
N ALA A 39 -4.58 12.95 -14.25
CA ALA A 39 -3.37 12.22 -14.58
C ALA A 39 -3.30 11.93 -16.08
N ILE A 40 -2.08 11.96 -16.61
CA ILE A 40 -1.75 11.54 -17.97
C ILE A 40 -0.45 10.74 -17.93
N ALA A 41 -0.45 9.59 -18.61
CA ALA A 41 0.71 8.71 -18.64
C ALA A 41 0.98 8.22 -20.06
N PRO A 42 1.80 8.94 -20.84
CA PRO A 42 2.28 8.47 -22.13
C PRO A 42 3.38 7.44 -21.97
N SER A 43 3.43 6.49 -22.89
CA SER A 43 4.56 5.59 -23.09
C SER A 43 4.83 5.39 -24.58
N PHE A 44 6.09 5.13 -24.89
CA PHE A 44 6.56 4.85 -26.23
C PHE A 44 7.46 3.61 -26.17
N SER A 45 7.19 2.62 -27.01
CA SER A 45 7.98 1.39 -27.09
C SER A 45 8.65 1.26 -28.46
N TRP A 46 9.90 0.82 -28.45
CA TRP A 46 10.71 0.49 -29.60
C TRP A 46 11.18 -0.96 -29.50
N ARG A 47 10.78 -1.78 -30.47
CA ARG A 47 11.06 -3.21 -30.56
C ARG A 47 11.56 -3.54 -31.97
N PRO A 48 12.85 -3.24 -32.27
CA PRO A 48 13.39 -3.42 -33.63
C PRO A 48 13.51 -4.88 -34.05
N ASP A 49 13.56 -5.79 -33.09
CA ASP A 49 13.67 -7.23 -33.24
C ASP A 49 13.08 -7.96 -32.01
N ASP A 50 13.09 -9.29 -32.03
CA ASP A 50 12.59 -10.14 -30.93
C ASP A 50 13.50 -10.12 -29.67
N LYS A 51 14.69 -9.51 -29.77
CA LYS A 51 15.70 -9.49 -28.72
C LYS A 51 15.75 -8.17 -27.96
N THR A 52 15.24 -7.10 -28.56
CA THR A 52 15.38 -5.75 -28.05
C THR A 52 14.01 -5.14 -27.72
N ASN A 53 13.84 -4.69 -26.49
CA ASN A 53 12.67 -3.94 -26.06
C ASN A 53 13.10 -2.71 -25.25
N PHE A 54 12.76 -1.53 -25.75
CA PHE A 54 12.95 -0.27 -25.03
C PHE A 54 11.59 0.42 -24.89
N THR A 55 11.21 0.76 -23.67
CA THR A 55 9.98 1.49 -23.39
C THR A 55 10.29 2.73 -22.57
N LEU A 56 10.03 3.91 -23.13
CA LEU A 56 10.04 5.18 -22.42
C LEU A 56 8.68 5.40 -21.75
N LEU A 57 8.68 5.81 -20.50
CA LEU A 57 7.50 5.97 -19.65
C LEU A 57 7.49 7.37 -19.04
N ALA A 58 6.36 8.04 -19.05
CA ALA A 58 6.16 9.26 -18.28
C ALA A 58 4.82 9.22 -17.55
N ASN A 59 4.73 9.94 -16.44
CA ASN A 59 3.49 10.16 -15.70
C ASN A 59 3.48 11.59 -15.15
N ILE A 60 2.39 12.30 -15.41
CA ILE A 60 2.13 13.63 -14.84
C ILE A 60 0.79 13.52 -14.13
N GLN A 61 0.79 13.76 -12.82
CA GLN A 61 -0.40 13.71 -11.98
C GLN A 61 -0.50 14.99 -11.16
N ASN A 62 -1.69 15.54 -11.09
CA ASN A 62 -2.04 16.67 -10.24
C ASN A 62 -3.29 16.31 -9.44
N ASP A 63 -3.14 16.28 -8.12
CA ASP A 63 -4.23 16.09 -7.16
C ASP A 63 -4.42 17.42 -6.41
N PRO A 64 -5.29 18.33 -6.87
CA PRO A 64 -5.56 19.59 -6.14
C PRO A 64 -6.11 19.35 -4.73
N TYR A 65 -6.84 18.25 -4.55
CA TYR A 65 -7.38 17.79 -3.29
C TYR A 65 -7.25 16.27 -3.21
N THR A 66 -6.67 15.76 -2.11
CA THR A 66 -6.45 14.32 -1.92
C THR A 66 -7.46 13.65 -0.98
N GLY A 67 -8.52 14.34 -0.59
CA GLY A 67 -9.53 13.85 0.32
C GLY A 67 -9.34 14.32 1.76
N TYR A 68 -10.08 13.68 2.64
CA TYR A 68 -10.08 13.96 4.07
C TYR A 68 -8.79 13.52 4.74
N TYR A 69 -8.27 14.40 5.61
CA TYR A 69 -7.16 14.10 6.52
C TYR A 69 -7.58 14.45 7.93
N GLY A 70 -7.91 13.44 8.71
CA GLY A 70 -8.33 13.58 10.09
C GLY A 70 -8.79 12.25 10.68
N TRP A 71 -9.17 12.28 11.94
CA TRP A 71 -9.70 11.14 12.69
C TRP A 71 -10.54 11.59 13.87
N LEU A 72 -11.40 10.71 14.32
CA LEU A 72 -12.38 10.97 15.37
C LEU A 72 -12.00 10.24 16.67
N PRO A 73 -12.37 10.73 17.84
CA PRO A 73 -12.14 10.03 19.08
C PRO A 73 -13.01 8.75 19.19
N LYS A 74 -12.56 7.80 20.00
CA LYS A 74 -13.33 6.62 20.40
C LYS A 74 -14.69 7.00 20.97
N GLN A 75 -14.74 8.11 21.74
CA GLN A 75 -15.97 8.71 22.20
C GLN A 75 -16.71 9.41 21.05
N GLY A 76 -17.95 9.06 20.84
CA GLY A 76 -18.74 9.50 19.68
C GLY A 76 -18.67 8.53 18.49
N THR A 77 -17.70 7.61 18.47
CA THR A 77 -17.63 6.57 17.43
C THR A 77 -17.95 5.19 18.00
N LEU A 78 -17.03 4.57 18.73
CA LEU A 78 -17.23 3.26 19.37
C LEU A 78 -18.17 3.35 20.57
N ILE A 79 -17.93 4.34 21.44
CA ILE A 79 -18.76 4.57 22.61
C ILE A 79 -19.59 5.85 22.44
N PRO A 80 -20.82 5.90 22.97
CA PRO A 80 -21.67 7.07 22.87
C PRO A 80 -21.04 8.32 23.51
N LEU A 81 -21.48 9.49 23.07
CA LEU A 81 -21.25 10.77 23.74
C LEU A 81 -21.95 10.79 25.11
N PRO A 82 -21.59 11.70 26.01
CA PRO A 82 -22.24 11.82 27.33
C PRO A 82 -23.77 12.02 27.26
N ASN A 83 -24.27 12.58 26.16
CA ASN A 83 -25.72 12.76 25.88
C ASN A 83 -26.39 11.53 25.25
N GLY A 84 -25.68 10.41 25.07
CA GLY A 84 -26.16 9.14 24.53
C GLY A 84 -26.08 8.98 23.01
N GLY A 85 -25.73 10.00 22.24
CA GLY A 85 -25.61 9.96 20.77
C GLY A 85 -24.24 9.51 20.29
N LYS A 86 -24.12 9.28 18.97
CA LYS A 86 -22.85 9.10 18.25
C LYS A 86 -22.68 10.20 17.23
N LEU A 87 -21.43 10.45 16.82
CA LEU A 87 -21.14 11.35 15.71
C LEU A 87 -21.69 10.75 14.41
N PRO A 88 -22.25 11.57 13.51
CA PRO A 88 -22.60 11.09 12.17
C PRO A 88 -21.36 10.64 11.41
N THR A 89 -21.55 9.78 10.43
CA THR A 89 -20.47 9.19 9.63
C THR A 89 -19.78 10.20 8.71
N ASP A 90 -20.47 11.30 8.40
CA ASP A 90 -19.98 12.44 7.62
C ASP A 90 -19.37 13.56 8.47
N PHE A 91 -19.30 13.37 9.80
CA PHE A 91 -18.73 14.38 10.70
C PHE A 91 -17.27 14.66 10.34
N ASN A 92 -16.94 15.95 10.24
CA ASN A 92 -15.59 16.43 10.01
C ASN A 92 -15.16 17.31 11.20
N GLU A 93 -14.09 16.96 11.88
CA GLU A 93 -13.53 17.73 12.99
C GLU A 93 -12.61 18.87 12.53
N GLY A 94 -12.33 18.94 11.22
CA GLY A 94 -11.48 19.95 10.61
C GLY A 94 -12.24 21.21 10.21
N GLU A 95 -11.70 21.92 9.25
CA GLU A 95 -12.27 23.15 8.70
C GLU A 95 -12.38 23.07 7.17
N ALA A 96 -13.27 23.86 6.58
CA ALA A 96 -13.44 23.95 5.13
C ALA A 96 -12.18 24.44 4.40
N SER A 97 -11.27 25.11 5.11
CA SER A 97 -9.97 25.56 4.61
C SER A 97 -8.90 24.47 4.58
N ASN A 98 -9.17 23.28 5.10
CA ASN A 98 -8.25 22.14 5.02
C ASN A 98 -8.04 21.71 3.57
N TYR A 99 -6.80 21.46 3.21
CA TYR A 99 -6.46 20.88 1.91
C TYR A 99 -5.16 20.08 1.99
N THR A 100 -5.05 19.12 1.12
CA THR A 100 -3.79 18.48 0.75
C THR A 100 -3.75 18.40 -0.76
N SER A 101 -2.74 19.01 -1.37
CA SER A 101 -2.48 18.93 -2.80
C SER A 101 -1.20 18.17 -3.08
N ARG A 102 -1.17 17.49 -4.23
CA ARG A 102 -0.01 16.72 -4.67
C ARG A 102 0.20 16.87 -6.16
N LYS A 103 1.43 17.19 -6.57
CA LYS A 103 1.86 17.20 -7.97
C LYS A 103 3.01 16.23 -8.15
N GLN A 104 2.82 15.26 -9.02
CA GLN A 104 3.81 14.23 -9.31
C GLN A 104 4.20 14.29 -10.79
N ARG A 105 5.49 14.22 -11.05
CA ARG A 105 6.07 14.09 -12.39
C ARG A 105 7.08 12.96 -12.37
N MET A 106 6.94 12.05 -13.29
CA MET A 106 7.82 10.90 -13.41
C MET A 106 8.22 10.71 -14.87
N ILE A 107 9.48 10.42 -15.08
CA ILE A 107 10.00 9.92 -16.36
C ILE A 107 10.93 8.75 -16.08
N GLY A 108 10.93 7.78 -16.96
CA GLY A 108 11.79 6.61 -16.82
C GLY A 108 11.75 5.77 -18.08
N TYR A 109 12.58 4.76 -18.09
CA TYR A 109 12.56 3.75 -19.15
C TYR A 109 12.75 2.34 -18.59
N SER A 110 12.30 1.37 -19.36
CA SER A 110 12.64 -0.03 -19.24
C SER A 110 13.34 -0.45 -20.54
N PHE A 111 14.49 -1.06 -20.41
CA PHE A 111 15.30 -1.60 -21.50
C PHE A 111 15.60 -3.07 -21.25
N GLU A 112 15.44 -3.89 -22.28
CA GLU A 112 15.82 -5.30 -22.29
C GLU A 112 16.47 -5.64 -23.62
N HIS A 113 17.58 -6.38 -23.56
CA HIS A 113 18.26 -6.90 -24.74
C HIS A 113 18.82 -8.30 -24.48
N ALA A 114 18.39 -9.25 -25.31
CA ALA A 114 18.94 -10.61 -25.33
C ALA A 114 20.08 -10.69 -26.37
N PHE A 115 21.32 -10.76 -25.93
CA PHE A 115 22.49 -10.89 -26.81
C PHE A 115 22.47 -12.23 -27.54
N ASN A 116 22.07 -13.29 -26.83
CA ASN A 116 21.93 -14.66 -27.33
C ASN A 116 20.99 -15.45 -26.39
N ASP A 117 20.86 -16.75 -26.59
CA ASP A 117 20.01 -17.63 -25.78
C ASP A 117 20.48 -17.74 -24.30
N THR A 118 21.74 -17.42 -24.05
CA THR A 118 22.35 -17.47 -22.71
C THR A 118 22.22 -16.14 -21.99
N TRP A 119 22.56 -15.02 -22.63
CA TRP A 119 22.74 -13.73 -21.96
C TRP A 119 21.68 -12.71 -22.36
N ALA A 120 21.06 -12.10 -21.36
CA ALA A 120 20.21 -10.93 -21.49
C ALA A 120 20.59 -9.86 -20.47
N VAL A 121 20.41 -8.59 -20.81
CA VAL A 121 20.58 -7.44 -19.92
C VAL A 121 19.24 -6.70 -19.83
N ARG A 122 18.91 -6.27 -18.61
CA ARG A 122 17.76 -5.40 -18.33
C ARG A 122 18.23 -4.17 -17.56
N GLN A 123 17.64 -3.04 -17.86
CA GLN A 123 17.86 -1.83 -17.09
C GLN A 123 16.57 -1.06 -16.94
N ASN A 124 16.26 -0.68 -15.71
CA ASN A 124 15.14 0.19 -15.38
C ASN A 124 15.67 1.47 -14.75
N LEU A 125 15.25 2.61 -15.28
CA LEU A 125 15.57 3.92 -14.72
C LEU A 125 14.29 4.68 -14.44
N ARG A 126 14.25 5.40 -13.33
CA ARG A 126 13.15 6.27 -12.95
C ARG A 126 13.65 7.53 -12.27
N TYR A 127 13.14 8.67 -12.70
CA TYR A 127 13.23 9.93 -12.00
C TYR A 127 11.83 10.39 -11.62
N LEU A 128 11.63 10.67 -10.34
CA LEU A 128 10.37 11.12 -9.75
C LEU A 128 10.58 12.46 -9.07
N GLN A 129 9.69 13.40 -9.34
CA GLN A 129 9.51 14.63 -8.60
C GLN A 129 8.13 14.67 -7.99
N LEU A 130 8.03 14.96 -6.70
CA LEU A 130 6.79 15.06 -5.96
C LEU A 130 6.79 16.36 -5.14
N ASP A 131 5.79 17.19 -5.39
CA ASP A 131 5.48 18.39 -4.61
C ASP A 131 4.20 18.14 -3.83
N THR A 132 4.21 18.34 -2.51
CA THR A 132 3.03 18.32 -1.65
C THR A 132 2.86 19.65 -0.94
N ASP A 133 1.62 20.10 -0.82
CA ASP A 133 1.24 21.29 -0.03
C ASP A 133 0.00 20.93 0.78
N MET A 134 0.11 21.00 2.09
CA MET A 134 -0.91 20.57 3.04
C MET A 134 -1.16 21.65 4.09
N LYS A 135 -2.43 21.89 4.40
CA LYS A 135 -2.88 22.60 5.58
C LYS A 135 -4.04 21.80 6.18
N SER A 136 -3.93 21.44 7.46
CA SER A 136 -5.00 20.70 8.12
C SER A 136 -5.11 21.05 9.60
N ILE A 137 -6.35 21.29 10.02
CA ILE A 137 -6.81 21.24 11.40
C ILE A 137 -7.49 19.89 11.56
N TYR A 138 -7.11 19.11 12.58
CA TYR A 138 -7.57 17.74 12.77
C TYR A 138 -7.71 17.39 14.25
N GLY A 139 -8.47 16.35 14.58
CA GLY A 139 -8.71 15.92 15.95
C GLY A 139 -7.45 15.42 16.67
N SER A 140 -7.28 15.77 17.94
CA SER A 140 -6.16 15.33 18.78
C SER A 140 -6.60 14.74 20.13
N GLY A 141 -7.87 14.40 20.25
CA GLY A 141 -8.46 13.77 21.44
C GLY A 141 -9.66 14.54 21.98
N VAL A 142 -10.20 14.06 23.09
CA VAL A 142 -11.33 14.69 23.78
C VAL A 142 -10.81 15.60 24.91
N SER A 143 -11.40 16.77 25.06
CA SER A 143 -11.06 17.69 26.17
C SER A 143 -11.44 17.08 27.52
N ALA A 144 -10.48 17.03 28.44
CA ALA A 144 -10.74 16.57 29.79
C ALA A 144 -11.70 17.50 30.56
N ALA A 145 -11.66 18.81 30.26
CA ALA A 145 -12.52 19.80 30.90
C ALA A 145 -13.95 19.79 30.32
N THR A 146 -14.09 19.45 29.04
CA THR A 146 -15.37 19.45 28.32
C THR A 146 -15.49 18.19 27.47
N PRO A 147 -16.03 17.08 28.02
CA PRO A 147 -16.05 15.77 27.34
C PRO A 147 -16.86 15.69 26.04
N THR A 148 -17.50 16.77 25.64
CA THR A 148 -18.20 16.93 24.34
C THR A 148 -17.42 17.79 23.34
N THR A 149 -16.14 18.11 23.64
CA THR A 149 -15.28 18.93 22.76
C THR A 149 -14.08 18.11 22.29
N ILE A 150 -13.83 18.11 20.99
CA ILE A 150 -12.61 17.59 20.39
C ILE A 150 -11.52 18.68 20.49
N ASN A 151 -10.39 18.34 21.11
CA ASN A 151 -9.17 19.14 20.97
C ASN A 151 -8.66 19.00 19.54
N ARG A 152 -8.14 20.11 18.98
CA ARG A 152 -7.66 20.10 17.60
C ARG A 152 -6.19 20.48 17.51
N ALA A 153 -5.47 19.74 16.69
CA ALA A 153 -4.11 20.04 16.27
C ALA A 153 -4.11 20.68 14.88
N TYR A 154 -2.99 21.30 14.56
CA TYR A 154 -2.75 21.93 13.27
C TYR A 154 -1.45 21.42 12.67
N VAL A 155 -1.46 21.22 11.35
CA VAL A 155 -0.26 20.99 10.54
C VAL A 155 -0.34 21.78 9.24
N GLN A 156 0.77 22.42 8.90
CA GLN A 156 1.04 22.92 7.56
C GLN A 156 2.36 22.32 7.10
N SER A 157 2.41 21.79 5.88
CA SER A 157 3.62 21.21 5.32
C SER A 157 3.71 21.51 3.83
N LYS A 158 4.90 21.94 3.39
CA LYS A 158 5.29 22.00 1.98
C LYS A 158 6.51 21.13 1.81
N GLU A 159 6.40 20.14 0.94
CA GLU A 159 7.48 19.19 0.70
C GLU A 159 7.80 19.12 -0.77
N HIS A 160 9.09 19.03 -1.05
CA HIS A 160 9.63 18.83 -2.38
C HIS A 160 10.56 17.63 -2.38
N LEU A 161 10.12 16.54 -2.99
CA LEU A 161 10.87 15.29 -3.07
C LEU A 161 11.35 15.06 -4.50
N ASN A 162 12.63 14.74 -4.64
CA ASN A 162 13.23 14.20 -5.85
C ASN A 162 13.80 12.81 -5.56
N ASN A 163 13.48 11.86 -6.42
CA ASN A 163 14.03 10.51 -6.34
C ASN A 163 14.53 10.05 -7.70
N PHE A 164 15.78 9.63 -7.75
CA PHE A 164 16.39 8.96 -8.88
C PHE A 164 16.66 7.51 -8.50
N SER A 165 16.30 6.58 -9.36
CA SER A 165 16.62 5.16 -9.20
C SER A 165 16.99 4.53 -10.53
N VAL A 166 18.00 3.66 -10.50
CA VAL A 166 18.41 2.84 -11.63
C VAL A 166 18.74 1.44 -11.13
N ASP A 167 18.28 0.43 -11.84
CA ASP A 167 18.57 -0.97 -11.59
C ASP A 167 19.02 -1.61 -12.91
N THR A 168 20.19 -2.23 -12.89
CA THR A 168 20.82 -2.90 -14.04
C THR A 168 21.04 -4.36 -13.70
N GLN A 169 20.55 -5.24 -14.54
CA GLN A 169 20.57 -6.69 -14.35
C GLN A 169 21.20 -7.38 -15.55
N ALA A 170 22.03 -8.37 -15.29
CA ALA A 170 22.47 -9.35 -16.28
C ALA A 170 21.90 -10.72 -15.90
N GLN A 171 21.20 -11.36 -16.82
CA GLN A 171 20.67 -12.69 -16.67
C GLN A 171 21.46 -13.66 -17.53
N ALA A 172 21.81 -14.83 -16.97
CA ALA A 172 22.39 -15.91 -17.72
C ALA A 172 21.56 -17.19 -17.55
N LYS A 173 21.24 -17.86 -18.67
CA LYS A 173 20.64 -19.19 -18.68
C LYS A 173 21.73 -20.19 -19.10
N VAL A 174 22.06 -21.11 -18.20
CA VAL A 174 23.10 -22.13 -18.44
C VAL A 174 22.60 -23.48 -17.98
N LYS A 175 23.18 -24.55 -18.55
CA LYS A 175 22.85 -25.92 -18.17
C LYS A 175 24.09 -26.65 -17.68
N THR A 176 23.99 -27.34 -16.55
CA THR A 176 25.05 -28.17 -15.99
C THR A 176 24.49 -29.57 -15.73
N GLY A 177 24.83 -30.51 -16.58
CA GLY A 177 24.24 -31.86 -16.56
C GLY A 177 22.73 -31.76 -16.80
N ASP A 178 21.93 -32.23 -15.84
CA ASP A 178 20.45 -32.21 -15.90
C ASP A 178 19.82 -31.00 -15.22
N ILE A 179 20.66 -30.04 -14.77
CA ILE A 179 20.16 -28.85 -14.04
C ILE A 179 20.14 -27.65 -15.00
N ASP A 180 19.00 -27.03 -15.14
CA ASP A 180 18.84 -25.76 -15.83
C ASP A 180 18.95 -24.61 -14.81
N HIS A 181 19.92 -23.71 -15.02
CA HIS A 181 20.18 -22.56 -14.14
C HIS A 181 19.74 -21.26 -14.79
N THR A 182 19.02 -20.44 -14.06
CA THR A 182 18.81 -19.03 -14.36
C THR A 182 19.56 -18.20 -13.30
N LEU A 183 20.66 -17.59 -13.71
CA LEU A 183 21.47 -16.71 -12.87
C LEU A 183 21.08 -15.26 -13.13
N LEU A 184 20.99 -14.47 -12.06
CA LEU A 184 20.72 -13.04 -12.12
C LEU A 184 21.80 -12.31 -11.31
N PHE A 185 22.46 -11.34 -11.94
CA PHE A 185 23.42 -10.42 -11.32
C PHE A 185 22.86 -9.02 -11.46
N GLY A 186 22.86 -8.23 -10.39
CA GLY A 186 22.32 -6.91 -10.47
C GLY A 186 23.04 -5.89 -9.61
N VAL A 187 22.97 -4.65 -10.05
CA VAL A 187 23.36 -3.46 -9.30
C VAL A 187 22.24 -2.44 -9.40
N ASP A 188 21.83 -1.92 -8.26
CA ASP A 188 20.91 -0.80 -8.20
C ASP A 188 21.49 0.38 -7.42
N TYR A 189 21.01 1.56 -7.79
CA TYR A 189 21.33 2.80 -7.11
C TYR A 189 20.06 3.64 -6.97
N MET A 190 19.87 4.18 -5.78
CA MET A 190 18.80 5.12 -5.46
C MET A 190 19.38 6.35 -4.77
N ARG A 191 18.88 7.53 -5.16
CA ARG A 191 19.14 8.79 -4.48
C ARG A 191 17.84 9.55 -4.29
N MET A 192 17.49 9.81 -3.05
CA MET A 192 16.33 10.61 -2.64
C MET A 192 16.79 11.89 -1.95
N ARG A 193 16.09 12.97 -2.24
CA ARG A 193 16.19 14.25 -1.52
C ARG A 193 14.77 14.73 -1.23
N ASN A 194 14.45 14.94 0.04
CA ASN A 194 13.18 15.52 0.48
C ASN A 194 13.44 16.80 1.28
N ASP A 195 12.93 17.91 0.79
CA ASP A 195 13.00 19.23 1.40
C ASP A 195 11.64 19.49 2.07
N ILE A 196 11.62 19.58 3.39
CA ILE A 196 10.42 19.69 4.23
C ILE A 196 10.41 21.07 4.88
N ASN A 197 9.34 21.81 4.66
CA ASN A 197 9.02 23.06 5.34
C ASN A 197 7.64 22.90 5.98
N ALA A 198 7.63 22.61 7.28
CA ALA A 198 6.41 22.33 8.02
C ALA A 198 6.32 23.15 9.32
N ALA A 199 5.11 23.32 9.79
CA ALA A 199 4.80 23.90 11.09
C ALA A 199 3.68 23.09 11.75
N PHE A 200 3.81 22.88 13.04
CA PHE A 200 2.82 22.19 13.86
C PHE A 200 2.28 23.11 14.94
N GLY A 201 1.03 22.90 15.34
CA GLY A 201 0.39 23.74 16.31
C GLY A 201 -0.93 23.19 16.83
N THR A 202 -1.73 24.06 17.40
CA THR A 202 -3.06 23.77 17.92
C THR A 202 -4.08 24.73 17.33
N ALA A 203 -5.33 24.31 17.28
CA ALA A 203 -6.48 25.12 16.95
C ALA A 203 -7.51 25.06 18.07
N ASP A 204 -8.51 25.96 18.04
CA ASP A 204 -9.60 25.94 19.00
C ASP A 204 -10.37 24.62 18.94
N GLY A 205 -10.85 24.14 20.09
CA GLY A 205 -11.64 22.92 20.20
C GLY A 205 -12.96 23.01 19.46
N LEU A 206 -13.46 21.89 18.96
CA LEU A 206 -14.74 21.78 18.25
C LEU A 206 -15.76 21.02 19.10
N SER A 207 -16.95 21.57 19.28
CA SER A 207 -18.06 20.87 19.94
C SER A 207 -18.52 19.68 19.07
N MET A 208 -18.63 18.49 19.66
CA MET A 208 -19.16 17.29 19.01
C MET A 208 -20.69 17.31 18.88
N THR A 209 -21.38 18.14 19.66
CA THR A 209 -22.84 18.21 19.67
C THR A 209 -23.39 19.41 18.92
N HIS A 210 -22.64 20.50 18.88
CA HIS A 210 -23.01 21.74 18.20
C HIS A 210 -21.78 22.34 17.51
N PRO A 211 -21.26 21.68 16.44
CA PRO A 211 -20.04 22.13 15.77
C PRO A 211 -20.22 23.52 15.15
N GLN A 212 -19.27 24.40 15.43
CA GLN A 212 -19.19 25.74 14.82
C GLN A 212 -17.90 25.79 14.00
N TYR A 213 -18.05 25.90 12.70
CA TYR A 213 -16.94 25.95 11.74
C TYR A 213 -16.61 27.39 11.33
N GLY A 214 -15.48 27.59 10.65
CA GLY A 214 -15.03 28.87 10.12
C GLY A 214 -14.06 29.61 11.03
N ASN A 215 -13.56 28.96 12.09
CA ASN A 215 -12.46 29.49 12.89
C ASN A 215 -11.14 28.84 12.51
N ASP A 216 -10.40 29.49 11.62
CA ASP A 216 -9.08 29.06 11.14
C ASP A 216 -7.90 29.55 12.01
N ALA A 217 -8.18 30.15 13.17
CA ALA A 217 -7.14 30.62 14.08
C ALA A 217 -6.31 29.45 14.62
N VAL A 218 -5.00 29.54 14.50
CA VAL A 218 -4.05 28.52 14.92
C VAL A 218 -2.92 29.12 15.71
N ASN A 219 -2.45 28.39 16.72
CA ASN A 219 -1.25 28.70 17.47
C ASN A 219 -0.14 27.76 16.99
N ILE A 220 0.87 28.30 16.30
CA ILE A 220 2.04 27.54 15.83
C ILE A 220 2.97 27.34 17.03
N ASN A 221 3.22 26.09 17.38
CA ASN A 221 4.02 25.73 18.55
C ASN A 221 5.49 25.52 18.19
N PHE A 222 5.75 24.87 17.04
CA PHE A 222 7.13 24.72 16.55
C PHE A 222 7.22 24.57 15.03
N PRO A 223 8.28 25.13 14.43
CA PRO A 223 8.63 24.90 13.05
C PRO A 223 9.36 23.57 12.88
N TYR A 224 9.33 23.02 11.68
CA TYR A 224 10.00 21.79 11.30
C TYR A 224 10.57 21.92 9.90
N HIS A 225 11.83 22.37 9.80
CA HIS A 225 12.49 22.60 8.51
C HIS A 225 13.65 21.62 8.33
N TYR A 226 13.45 20.60 7.49
CA TYR A 226 14.42 19.54 7.29
C TYR A 226 14.76 19.35 5.82
N LEU A 227 16.02 19.02 5.57
CA LEU A 227 16.47 18.49 4.30
C LEU A 227 16.99 17.07 4.52
N ASN A 228 16.16 16.09 4.13
CA ASN A 228 16.49 14.68 4.20
C ASN A 228 17.10 14.20 2.89
N ARG A 229 18.17 13.41 2.98
CA ARG A 229 18.81 12.74 1.85
C ARG A 229 19.04 11.29 2.17
N GLN A 230 18.82 10.45 1.18
CA GLN A 230 19.12 9.03 1.24
C GLN A 230 19.79 8.61 -0.07
N GLU A 231 20.90 7.89 0.05
CA GLU A 231 21.59 7.25 -1.06
C GLU A 231 21.76 5.79 -0.72
N GLN A 232 21.42 4.92 -1.64
CA GLN A 232 21.56 3.47 -1.45
C GLN A 232 22.12 2.85 -2.72
N THR A 233 23.10 1.97 -2.56
CA THR A 233 23.65 1.12 -3.61
C THR A 233 23.52 -0.33 -3.15
N GLY A 234 22.97 -1.19 -4.01
CA GLY A 234 22.85 -2.61 -3.76
C GLY A 234 23.53 -3.43 -4.84
N LEU A 235 24.27 -4.45 -4.43
CA LEU A 235 24.78 -5.50 -5.31
C LEU A 235 24.07 -6.79 -4.95
N TYR A 236 23.56 -7.52 -5.93
CA TYR A 236 22.84 -8.75 -5.68
C TYR A 236 23.08 -9.81 -6.73
N VAL A 237 22.97 -11.04 -6.29
CA VAL A 237 23.03 -12.24 -7.12
C VAL A 237 21.90 -13.18 -6.72
N GLN A 238 21.30 -13.81 -7.72
CA GLN A 238 20.31 -14.87 -7.50
C GLN A 238 20.55 -15.99 -8.48
N GLU A 239 20.38 -17.20 -8.02
CA GLU A 239 20.29 -18.41 -8.82
C GLU A 239 18.93 -19.06 -8.64
N GLN A 240 18.34 -19.50 -9.74
CA GLN A 240 17.21 -20.40 -9.79
C GLN A 240 17.65 -21.64 -10.56
N GLY A 241 17.77 -22.76 -9.83
CA GLY A 241 18.14 -24.06 -10.37
C GLY A 241 16.91 -24.97 -10.48
N GLU A 242 16.69 -25.52 -11.68
CA GLU A 242 15.61 -26.46 -11.96
C GLU A 242 16.20 -27.83 -12.28
N TRP A 243 15.82 -28.84 -11.49
CA TRP A 243 16.25 -30.22 -11.65
C TRP A 243 15.06 -31.16 -11.52
N ASN A 244 14.66 -31.77 -12.62
CA ASN A 244 13.42 -32.54 -12.71
C ASN A 244 12.21 -31.72 -12.20
N GLN A 245 11.60 -32.15 -11.09
CA GLN A 245 10.49 -31.46 -10.43
C GLN A 245 10.92 -30.50 -9.32
N TRP A 246 12.22 -30.42 -9.01
CA TRP A 246 12.72 -29.52 -7.97
C TRP A 246 13.10 -28.16 -8.55
N LEU A 247 12.66 -27.11 -7.86
CA LEU A 247 13.03 -25.73 -8.15
C LEU A 247 13.63 -25.10 -6.90
N LEU A 248 14.94 -24.86 -6.92
CA LEU A 248 15.70 -24.20 -5.87
C LEU A 248 15.95 -22.74 -6.26
N THR A 249 15.66 -21.80 -5.37
CA THR A 249 16.03 -20.38 -5.54
C THR A 249 16.93 -19.97 -4.38
N LEU A 250 18.09 -19.40 -4.68
CA LEU A 250 19.01 -18.80 -3.72
C LEU A 250 19.36 -17.40 -4.16
N GLY A 251 19.36 -16.44 -3.24
CA GLY A 251 19.72 -15.06 -3.55
C GLY A 251 20.41 -14.38 -2.39
N GLY A 252 21.43 -13.59 -2.70
CA GLY A 252 22.13 -12.75 -1.73
C GLY A 252 22.25 -11.32 -2.23
N ARG A 253 22.19 -10.37 -1.29
CA ARG A 253 22.27 -8.94 -1.58
C ARG A 253 23.10 -8.25 -0.51
N TYR A 254 23.94 -7.32 -0.93
CA TYR A 254 24.68 -6.44 -0.05
C TYR A 254 24.36 -4.98 -0.36
N ASP A 255 23.92 -4.25 0.66
CA ASP A 255 23.50 -2.85 0.57
C ASP A 255 24.45 -1.93 1.31
N TRP A 256 24.72 -0.78 0.70
CA TRP A 256 25.30 0.41 1.33
C TRP A 256 24.26 1.51 1.31
N ALA A 257 23.81 1.95 2.48
CA ALA A 257 22.82 3.01 2.63
C ALA A 257 23.43 4.17 3.43
N LYS A 258 23.36 5.36 2.87
CA LYS A 258 23.75 6.61 3.54
C LYS A 258 22.52 7.48 3.68
N THR A 259 22.20 7.88 4.91
CA THR A 259 21.12 8.79 5.23
C THR A 259 21.64 10.03 5.90
N SER A 260 21.04 11.18 5.64
CA SER A 260 21.33 12.42 6.36
C SER A 260 20.09 13.28 6.51
N ALA A 261 19.94 13.90 7.68
CA ALA A 261 18.91 14.87 7.98
C ALA A 261 19.55 16.17 8.45
N TYR A 262 19.41 17.23 7.66
CA TYR A 262 19.82 18.57 8.05
C TYR A 262 18.62 19.31 8.63
N ASN A 263 18.68 19.60 9.92
CA ASN A 263 17.73 20.46 10.61
C ASN A 263 18.15 21.91 10.43
N ARG A 264 17.36 22.69 9.67
CA ARG A 264 17.66 24.11 9.39
C ARG A 264 17.42 25.00 10.61
N ASP A 265 16.47 24.63 11.47
CA ASP A 265 16.12 25.42 12.66
C ASP A 265 17.25 25.39 13.70
N ALA A 266 17.87 24.22 13.87
CA ALA A 266 18.99 24.00 14.80
C ALA A 266 20.37 24.12 14.11
N SER A 267 20.43 24.34 12.78
CA SER A 267 21.67 24.33 11.98
C SER A 267 22.53 23.09 12.21
N SER A 268 21.89 21.93 12.41
CA SER A 268 22.56 20.66 12.76
C SER A 268 22.33 19.59 11.72
N THR A 269 23.31 18.71 11.54
CA THR A 269 23.22 17.56 10.61
C THR A 269 23.38 16.26 11.37
N SER A 270 22.42 15.36 11.22
CA SER A 270 22.56 13.95 11.59
C SER A 270 22.87 13.15 10.32
N GLN A 271 23.87 12.27 10.37
CA GLN A 271 24.26 11.44 9.23
C GLN A 271 24.58 10.02 9.70
N GLN A 272 24.19 9.05 8.88
CA GLN A 272 24.40 7.63 9.13
C GLN A 272 24.81 6.91 7.86
N THR A 273 25.63 5.86 8.02
CA THR A 273 25.97 4.92 6.94
C THR A 273 25.78 3.50 7.46
N ASP A 274 24.92 2.77 6.81
CA ASP A 274 24.59 1.39 7.12
C ASP A 274 25.11 0.47 6.03
N ARG A 275 25.45 -0.76 6.42
CA ARG A 275 25.83 -1.83 5.51
C ARG A 275 25.15 -3.10 5.97
N GLN A 276 24.47 -3.76 5.03
CA GLN A 276 23.71 -4.95 5.39
C GLN A 276 23.79 -6.00 4.29
N PHE A 277 24.08 -7.23 4.70
CA PHE A 277 23.86 -8.40 3.86
C PHE A 277 22.50 -9.01 4.20
N THR A 278 21.71 -9.30 3.18
CA THR A 278 20.44 -10.02 3.28
C THR A 278 20.43 -11.15 2.28
N TRP A 279 19.72 -12.22 2.60
CA TRP A 279 19.61 -13.36 1.71
C TRP A 279 18.19 -13.95 1.69
N ARG A 280 17.91 -14.72 0.63
CA ARG A 280 16.68 -15.49 0.50
C ARG A 280 16.97 -16.85 -0.07
N GLY A 281 16.18 -17.84 0.34
CA GLY A 281 16.21 -19.19 -0.20
C GLY A 281 14.80 -19.75 -0.29
N GLY A 282 14.54 -20.52 -1.33
CA GLY A 282 13.25 -21.16 -1.56
C GLY A 282 13.44 -22.50 -2.24
N LEU A 283 12.63 -23.47 -1.83
CA LEU A 283 12.59 -24.80 -2.43
C LEU A 283 11.15 -25.14 -2.78
N ASN A 284 10.90 -25.52 -4.01
CA ASN A 284 9.60 -25.96 -4.51
C ASN A 284 9.75 -27.37 -5.10
N TYR A 285 8.67 -28.15 -5.00
CA TYR A 285 8.55 -29.41 -5.73
C TYR A 285 7.29 -29.38 -6.61
N LEU A 286 7.47 -29.55 -7.90
CA LEU A 286 6.41 -29.43 -8.91
C LEU A 286 5.85 -30.81 -9.25
N PHE A 287 4.73 -31.21 -8.66
CA PHE A 287 4.05 -32.46 -9.04
C PHE A 287 3.33 -32.30 -10.38
N ASP A 288 3.26 -33.36 -11.16
CA ASP A 288 2.61 -33.38 -12.48
C ASP A 288 1.12 -33.04 -12.44
N ASN A 289 0.46 -33.28 -11.32
CA ASN A 289 -0.96 -32.96 -11.08
C ASN A 289 -1.21 -31.50 -10.74
N GLY A 290 -0.19 -30.64 -10.76
CA GLY A 290 -0.27 -29.20 -10.48
C GLY A 290 -0.16 -28.82 -9.01
N VAL A 291 0.12 -29.76 -8.11
CA VAL A 291 0.43 -29.47 -6.70
C VAL A 291 1.88 -29.04 -6.59
N THR A 292 2.15 -27.94 -5.90
CA THR A 292 3.50 -27.40 -5.67
C THR A 292 3.66 -27.02 -4.21
N PRO A 293 4.12 -27.91 -3.32
CA PRO A 293 4.56 -27.53 -1.99
C PRO A 293 5.85 -26.72 -2.07
N TYR A 294 5.99 -25.78 -1.15
CA TYR A 294 7.19 -24.96 -1.07
C TYR A 294 7.55 -24.58 0.38
N PHE A 295 8.82 -24.25 0.53
CA PHE A 295 9.34 -23.61 1.73
C PHE A 295 10.22 -22.43 1.30
N SER A 296 10.12 -21.30 1.99
CA SER A 296 10.99 -20.15 1.75
C SER A 296 11.45 -19.47 3.04
N TYR A 297 12.63 -18.91 2.96
CA TYR A 297 13.19 -17.98 3.93
C TYR A 297 13.61 -16.69 3.22
N SER A 298 13.35 -15.54 3.83
CA SER A 298 13.78 -14.25 3.30
C SER A 298 14.11 -13.26 4.40
N GLU A 299 15.07 -12.38 4.11
CA GLU A 299 15.44 -11.24 4.95
C GLU A 299 15.17 -9.93 4.21
N SER A 300 14.80 -8.90 4.98
CA SER A 300 14.66 -7.52 4.50
C SER A 300 15.45 -6.56 5.37
N PHE A 301 15.82 -5.43 4.80
CA PHE A 301 16.58 -4.38 5.43
C PHE A 301 15.92 -3.03 5.17
N GLU A 302 15.81 -2.20 6.23
CA GLU A 302 15.24 -0.86 6.16
C GLU A 302 16.08 0.10 7.03
N PRO A 303 16.77 1.11 6.45
CA PRO A 303 17.49 2.11 7.22
C PRO A 303 16.54 2.92 8.11
N ASN A 304 16.94 3.18 9.36
CA ASN A 304 16.23 4.05 10.29
C ASN A 304 16.94 5.40 10.39
N LEU A 305 16.19 6.49 10.30
CA LEU A 305 16.69 7.85 10.52
C LEU A 305 16.56 8.24 11.99
N GLY A 306 17.50 9.06 12.47
CA GLY A 306 17.46 9.64 13.80
C GLY A 306 18.52 9.08 14.75
N THR A 307 18.45 9.56 16.01
CA THR A 307 19.40 9.22 17.07
C THR A 307 18.68 8.96 18.38
N THR A 308 19.32 8.19 19.26
CA THR A 308 18.94 8.07 20.68
C THR A 308 19.18 9.41 21.40
N GLN A 309 18.72 9.55 22.65
CA GLN A 309 19.02 10.71 23.49
C GLN A 309 20.54 10.94 23.63
N GLY A 310 21.33 9.88 23.68
CA GLY A 310 22.80 9.95 23.74
C GLY A 310 23.49 10.27 22.41
N GLY A 311 22.75 10.57 21.34
CA GLY A 311 23.29 10.93 20.03
C GLY A 311 23.74 9.75 19.15
N SER A 312 23.58 8.50 19.60
CA SER A 312 23.89 7.31 18.78
C SER A 312 22.83 7.12 17.70
N THR A 313 23.26 6.89 16.46
CA THR A 313 22.35 6.62 15.34
C THR A 313 21.66 5.26 15.48
N PHE A 314 20.45 5.15 14.94
CA PHE A 314 19.71 3.90 14.94
C PHE A 314 20.26 2.91 13.92
N LYS A 315 20.31 1.64 14.30
CA LYS A 315 20.60 0.54 13.37
C LYS A 315 19.42 0.33 12.42
N PRO A 316 19.64 -0.23 11.23
CA PRO A 316 18.54 -0.63 10.37
C PRO A 316 17.59 -1.63 11.03
N SER A 317 16.31 -1.55 10.69
CA SER A 317 15.35 -2.62 10.98
C SER A 317 15.58 -3.79 10.06
N ILE A 318 15.52 -5.01 10.61
CA ILE A 318 15.71 -6.27 9.87
C ILE A 318 14.43 -7.08 9.99
N GLY A 319 13.84 -7.41 8.84
CA GLY A 319 12.75 -8.38 8.74
C GLY A 319 13.29 -9.76 8.42
N LYS A 320 12.72 -10.81 9.03
CA LYS A 320 13.01 -12.23 8.74
C LYS A 320 11.70 -12.98 8.61
N GLN A 321 11.51 -13.68 7.50
CA GLN A 321 10.32 -14.45 7.25
C GLN A 321 10.65 -15.91 6.93
N TYR A 322 9.91 -16.81 7.57
CA TYR A 322 9.80 -18.22 7.20
C TYR A 322 8.39 -18.45 6.69
N GLU A 323 8.29 -19.16 5.58
CA GLU A 323 7.01 -19.50 4.98
C GLU A 323 7.04 -20.92 4.43
N ALA A 324 5.97 -21.68 4.69
CA ALA A 324 5.74 -23.00 4.12
C ALA A 324 4.32 -23.04 3.55
N GLY A 325 4.17 -23.53 2.33
CA GLY A 325 2.87 -23.52 1.69
C GLY A 325 2.72 -24.57 0.61
N VAL A 326 1.52 -24.60 0.06
CA VAL A 326 1.16 -25.43 -1.10
C VAL A 326 0.38 -24.57 -2.09
N LYS A 327 0.77 -24.65 -3.35
CA LYS A 327 0.04 -24.08 -4.48
C LYS A 327 -0.52 -25.22 -5.34
N TYR A 328 -1.78 -25.11 -5.75
CA TYR A 328 -2.43 -26.05 -6.65
C TYR A 328 -2.95 -25.36 -7.89
N VAL A 329 -2.36 -25.68 -9.04
CA VAL A 329 -2.71 -25.13 -10.35
C VAL A 329 -2.79 -26.31 -11.34
N PRO A 330 -3.94 -27.01 -11.42
CA PRO A 330 -4.11 -28.12 -12.35
C PRO A 330 -4.06 -27.64 -13.81
N LYS A 331 -3.52 -28.46 -14.71
CA LYS A 331 -3.34 -28.12 -16.14
C LYS A 331 -4.64 -28.06 -16.92
N ASP A 332 -5.65 -28.77 -16.47
CA ASP A 332 -6.94 -28.99 -17.17
C ASP A 332 -8.09 -28.11 -16.69
N ARG A 333 -7.87 -27.31 -15.65
CA ARG A 333 -8.90 -26.48 -15.01
C ARG A 333 -8.36 -25.11 -14.64
N PRO A 334 -9.12 -24.02 -14.86
CA PRO A 334 -8.73 -22.68 -14.46
C PRO A 334 -8.98 -22.45 -12.95
N ILE A 335 -8.24 -23.20 -12.13
CA ILE A 335 -8.30 -23.16 -10.68
C ILE A 335 -6.92 -22.83 -10.14
N VAL A 336 -6.84 -21.93 -9.19
CA VAL A 336 -5.65 -21.63 -8.40
C VAL A 336 -6.04 -21.66 -6.93
N LEU A 337 -5.46 -22.60 -6.18
CA LEU A 337 -5.59 -22.65 -4.73
C LEU A 337 -4.21 -22.45 -4.12
N THR A 338 -4.13 -21.60 -3.09
CA THR A 338 -2.91 -21.41 -2.31
C THR A 338 -3.20 -21.51 -0.83
N GLY A 339 -2.30 -22.13 -0.10
CA GLY A 339 -2.32 -22.16 1.36
C GLY A 339 -0.91 -21.98 1.88
N ALA A 340 -0.71 -21.07 2.83
CA ALA A 340 0.59 -20.78 3.42
C ALA A 340 0.50 -20.61 4.94
N LEU A 341 1.58 -21.00 5.60
CA LEU A 341 1.86 -20.73 7.01
C LEU A 341 3.12 -19.85 7.03
N TYR A 342 3.08 -18.75 7.78
CA TYR A 342 4.23 -17.86 7.85
C TYR A 342 4.56 -17.42 9.27
N GLN A 343 5.82 -17.05 9.47
CA GLN A 343 6.29 -16.27 10.61
C GLN A 343 7.19 -15.16 10.11
N LEU A 344 6.79 -13.92 10.35
CA LEU A 344 7.58 -12.71 10.12
C LEU A 344 8.01 -12.12 11.47
N THR A 345 9.30 -11.76 11.58
CA THR A 345 9.85 -11.06 12.76
C THR A 345 10.58 -9.80 12.28
N LYS A 346 10.18 -8.63 12.78
CA LYS A 346 10.89 -7.35 12.55
C LYS A 346 11.65 -6.98 13.83
N ASN A 347 12.97 -6.93 13.73
CA ASN A 347 13.89 -6.54 14.79
C ASN A 347 14.34 -5.09 14.65
N ASN A 348 14.93 -4.54 15.72
CA ASN A 348 15.38 -3.15 15.78
C ASN A 348 14.25 -2.14 15.54
N ASN A 349 13.02 -2.51 15.94
CA ASN A 349 11.90 -1.59 15.90
C ASN A 349 12.10 -0.48 16.94
N LEU A 350 11.82 0.76 16.55
CA LEU A 350 11.91 1.90 17.46
C LEU A 350 10.79 1.82 18.50
N THR A 351 11.15 2.02 19.76
CA THR A 351 10.22 2.09 20.89
C THR A 351 10.52 3.35 21.71
N PRO A 352 9.56 3.92 22.44
CA PRO A 352 9.82 5.05 23.32
C PRO A 352 10.96 4.74 24.30
N ASP A 353 11.84 5.72 24.52
CA ASP A 353 12.88 5.61 25.55
C ASP A 353 12.21 5.60 26.94
N PRO A 354 12.48 4.58 27.81
CA PRO A 354 11.90 4.51 29.14
C PRO A 354 12.22 5.71 30.05
N ASP A 355 13.41 6.30 29.85
CA ASP A 355 13.90 7.40 30.67
C ASP A 355 13.45 8.77 30.13
N ASN A 356 13.14 8.85 28.84
CA ASN A 356 12.68 10.08 28.20
C ASN A 356 11.82 9.79 26.96
N ALA A 357 10.50 9.78 27.11
CA ALA A 357 9.54 9.46 26.05
C ALA A 357 9.57 10.37 24.80
N GLN A 358 10.33 11.48 24.84
CA GLN A 358 10.57 12.32 23.66
C GLN A 358 11.61 11.72 22.71
N PHE A 359 12.36 10.72 23.16
CA PHE A 359 13.36 9.98 22.40
C PHE A 359 12.89 8.54 22.15
N SER A 360 13.61 7.86 21.28
CA SER A 360 13.39 6.45 20.98
C SER A 360 14.66 5.64 21.22
N VAL A 361 14.48 4.37 21.51
CA VAL A 361 15.53 3.34 21.57
C VAL A 361 15.14 2.18 20.65
N GLN A 362 16.12 1.36 20.26
CA GLN A 362 15.89 0.20 19.38
C GLN A 362 15.81 -1.10 20.18
N SER A 363 14.85 -1.21 21.06
CA SER A 363 14.60 -2.42 21.84
C SER A 363 13.47 -3.28 21.27
N GLY A 364 12.76 -2.79 20.24
CA GLY A 364 11.53 -3.39 19.75
C GLY A 364 11.74 -4.59 18.84
N GLU A 365 10.85 -5.57 19.02
CA GLU A 365 10.64 -6.69 18.12
C GLU A 365 9.14 -6.91 17.93
N ILE A 366 8.71 -6.98 16.67
CA ILE A 366 7.34 -7.34 16.32
C ILE A 366 7.38 -8.69 15.62
N ARG A 367 6.50 -9.60 16.05
CA ARG A 367 6.34 -10.91 15.40
C ARG A 367 4.91 -11.09 14.94
N SER A 368 4.75 -11.43 13.66
CA SER A 368 3.50 -11.82 13.02
C SER A 368 3.57 -13.28 12.61
N ARG A 369 2.55 -14.06 12.95
CA ARG A 369 2.37 -15.46 12.51
C ARG A 369 0.99 -15.61 11.94
N GLY A 370 0.87 -16.40 10.90
CA GLY A 370 -0.43 -16.53 10.28
C GLY A 370 -0.59 -17.72 9.37
N VAL A 371 -1.84 -17.83 8.91
CA VAL A 371 -2.30 -18.75 7.87
C VAL A 371 -2.97 -17.92 6.80
N GLU A 372 -2.62 -18.16 5.55
CA GLU A 372 -3.24 -17.53 4.39
C GLU A 372 -3.80 -18.62 3.47
N LEU A 373 -5.06 -18.47 3.08
CA LEU A 373 -5.73 -19.35 2.12
C LEU A 373 -6.33 -18.49 1.02
N GLU A 374 -6.11 -18.85 -0.22
CA GLU A 374 -6.69 -18.19 -1.39
C GLU A 374 -7.21 -19.22 -2.39
N ALA A 375 -8.34 -18.92 -2.99
CA ALA A 375 -8.94 -19.70 -4.07
C ALA A 375 -9.42 -18.77 -5.18
N LYS A 376 -9.02 -19.05 -6.42
CA LYS A 376 -9.58 -18.46 -7.65
C LYS A 376 -9.97 -19.60 -8.57
N ALA A 377 -11.23 -19.63 -8.98
CA ALA A 377 -11.73 -20.71 -9.82
C ALA A 377 -12.78 -20.20 -10.82
N ALA A 378 -12.62 -20.52 -12.10
CA ALA A 378 -13.73 -20.57 -13.01
C ALA A 378 -14.32 -21.98 -12.92
N LEU A 379 -15.43 -22.12 -12.19
CA LEU A 379 -16.06 -23.43 -11.92
C LEU A 379 -16.66 -24.03 -13.21
N ASN A 380 -17.12 -23.18 -14.08
CA ASN A 380 -17.55 -23.48 -15.45
C ASN A 380 -17.53 -22.20 -16.30
N ALA A 381 -18.03 -22.24 -17.53
CA ALA A 381 -18.05 -21.09 -18.42
C ALA A 381 -18.85 -19.88 -17.87
N ASN A 382 -19.73 -20.09 -16.93
CA ASN A 382 -20.65 -19.07 -16.40
C ASN A 382 -20.25 -18.54 -15.01
N VAL A 383 -19.56 -19.34 -14.19
CA VAL A 383 -19.37 -19.08 -12.75
C VAL A 383 -17.89 -18.88 -12.41
N ASN A 384 -17.56 -17.70 -11.91
CA ASN A 384 -16.27 -17.44 -11.27
C ASN A 384 -16.43 -17.32 -9.76
N LEU A 385 -15.42 -17.79 -9.05
CA LEU A 385 -15.32 -17.75 -7.59
C LEU A 385 -13.95 -17.21 -7.17
N ILE A 386 -13.96 -16.27 -6.22
CA ILE A 386 -12.75 -15.80 -5.54
C ILE A 386 -13.01 -15.86 -4.05
N ALA A 387 -12.14 -16.54 -3.29
CA ALA A 387 -12.23 -16.63 -1.86
C ALA A 387 -10.86 -16.39 -1.22
N SER A 388 -10.83 -15.74 -0.07
CA SER A 388 -9.63 -15.60 0.74
C SER A 388 -9.97 -15.73 2.23
N TYR A 389 -9.02 -16.26 2.98
CA TYR A 389 -9.05 -16.25 4.44
C TYR A 389 -7.64 -16.04 4.97
N THR A 390 -7.54 -15.15 5.96
CA THR A 390 -6.29 -14.88 6.66
C THR A 390 -6.50 -14.94 8.16
N TYR A 391 -5.64 -15.68 8.83
CA TYR A 391 -5.44 -15.59 10.28
C TYR A 391 -4.11 -14.96 10.57
N THR A 392 -4.08 -13.92 11.42
CA THR A 392 -2.86 -13.18 11.79
C THR A 392 -2.77 -13.00 13.31
N ASP A 393 -1.71 -13.49 13.93
CA ASP A 393 -1.33 -13.19 15.33
C ASP A 393 -0.07 -12.32 15.34
N ALA A 394 -0.27 -10.99 15.37
CA ALA A 394 0.81 -10.00 15.39
C ALA A 394 0.92 -9.36 16.78
N LYS A 395 2.14 -9.38 17.35
CA LYS A 395 2.43 -8.92 18.72
C LYS A 395 3.77 -8.19 18.81
N TYR A 396 3.83 -7.27 19.74
CA TYR A 396 5.09 -6.73 20.24
C TYR A 396 5.75 -7.78 21.15
N THR A 397 6.73 -8.52 20.65
CA THR A 397 7.45 -9.55 21.42
C THR A 397 8.54 -8.95 22.29
N LYS A 398 9.09 -7.79 21.86
CA LYS A 398 9.92 -6.90 22.71
C LYS A 398 9.45 -5.47 22.51
N ASP A 399 9.20 -4.77 23.58
CA ASP A 399 8.81 -3.36 23.59
C ASP A 399 8.83 -2.84 25.02
N ASN A 400 9.21 -1.58 25.22
CA ASN A 400 9.29 -0.99 26.56
C ASN A 400 7.91 -0.68 27.16
N THR A 401 6.88 -0.55 26.32
CA THR A 401 5.52 -0.15 26.74
C THR A 401 4.47 -1.21 26.40
N TYR A 402 4.62 -1.87 25.24
CA TYR A 402 3.58 -2.73 24.65
C TYR A 402 3.96 -4.21 24.61
N GLN A 403 5.04 -4.64 25.28
CA GLN A 403 5.47 -6.03 25.25
C GLN A 403 4.33 -7.01 25.58
N GLY A 404 4.19 -8.04 24.74
CA GLY A 404 3.14 -9.06 24.84
C GLY A 404 1.76 -8.63 24.31
N LYS A 405 1.55 -7.33 24.03
CA LYS A 405 0.29 -6.82 23.49
C LYS A 405 0.18 -7.05 21.97
N PRO A 406 -1.05 -7.19 21.42
CA PRO A 406 -1.25 -7.24 19.99
C PRO A 406 -0.88 -5.90 19.34
N THR A 407 -0.48 -5.94 18.07
CA THR A 407 -0.30 -4.73 17.26
C THR A 407 -1.65 -4.05 16.99
N VAL A 408 -1.63 -2.73 16.85
CA VAL A 408 -2.84 -1.95 16.55
C VAL A 408 -3.34 -2.22 15.13
N GLU A 409 -4.65 -2.10 14.92
CA GLU A 409 -5.31 -2.16 13.61
C GLU A 409 -5.11 -3.47 12.82
N VAL A 410 -4.65 -4.54 13.48
CA VAL A 410 -4.48 -5.86 12.85
C VAL A 410 -5.60 -6.80 13.33
N PRO A 411 -6.61 -7.10 12.49
CA PRO A 411 -7.61 -8.10 12.79
C PRO A 411 -6.99 -9.49 12.81
N LYS A 412 -7.45 -10.35 13.75
CA LYS A 412 -6.98 -11.74 13.80
C LYS A 412 -7.52 -12.60 12.66
N HIS A 413 -8.72 -12.31 12.20
CA HIS A 413 -9.40 -13.08 11.16
C HIS A 413 -9.93 -12.12 10.10
N MET A 414 -9.64 -12.40 8.85
CA MET A 414 -10.26 -11.76 7.70
C MET A 414 -10.70 -12.83 6.71
N ALA A 415 -11.86 -12.65 6.12
CA ALA A 415 -12.38 -13.55 5.09
C ALA A 415 -13.10 -12.77 4.01
N SER A 416 -12.98 -13.20 2.77
CA SER A 416 -13.78 -12.70 1.66
C SER A 416 -14.21 -13.84 0.75
N LEU A 417 -15.41 -13.71 0.22
CA LEU A 417 -15.94 -14.61 -0.80
C LEU A 417 -16.67 -13.77 -1.83
N TRP A 418 -16.30 -13.91 -3.07
CA TRP A 418 -16.96 -13.31 -4.23
C TRP A 418 -17.36 -14.39 -5.21
N ALA A 419 -18.58 -14.31 -5.73
CA ALA A 419 -19.04 -15.13 -6.84
C ALA A 419 -19.75 -14.26 -7.89
N ASP A 420 -19.53 -14.58 -9.15
CA ASP A 420 -20.28 -13.98 -10.25
C ASP A 420 -20.76 -15.05 -11.23
N TYR A 421 -21.89 -14.76 -11.88
CA TYR A 421 -22.50 -15.57 -12.91
C TYR A 421 -22.69 -14.73 -14.18
N THR A 422 -22.10 -15.19 -15.28
CA THR A 422 -22.27 -14.58 -16.60
C THR A 422 -23.20 -15.45 -17.47
N PHE A 423 -24.26 -14.84 -18.00
CA PHE A 423 -25.21 -15.49 -18.90
C PHE A 423 -24.66 -15.50 -20.33
N HIS A 424 -24.47 -16.68 -20.92
CA HIS A 424 -23.91 -16.81 -22.29
C HIS A 424 -24.96 -17.20 -23.34
N GLU A 425 -25.83 -18.16 -23.08
CA GLU A 425 -26.73 -18.76 -24.08
C GLU A 425 -28.21 -18.51 -23.78
N THR A 426 -28.55 -17.28 -23.37
CA THR A 426 -29.91 -16.90 -22.98
C THR A 426 -30.36 -15.60 -23.63
N ALA A 427 -31.61 -15.23 -23.45
CA ALA A 427 -32.15 -13.93 -23.89
C ALA A 427 -31.38 -12.74 -23.29
N VAL A 428 -30.73 -12.94 -22.13
CA VAL A 428 -29.91 -11.94 -21.40
C VAL A 428 -28.41 -12.21 -21.52
N SER A 429 -27.98 -12.86 -22.60
CA SER A 429 -26.55 -13.11 -22.88
C SER A 429 -25.73 -11.84 -22.75
N GLY A 430 -24.58 -11.92 -22.06
CA GLY A 430 -23.73 -10.79 -21.73
C GLY A 430 -24.02 -10.13 -20.38
N LEU A 431 -25.12 -10.51 -19.70
CA LEU A 431 -25.39 -10.06 -18.32
C LEU A 431 -24.47 -10.82 -17.36
N THR A 432 -23.81 -10.10 -16.47
CA THR A 432 -23.08 -10.66 -15.32
C THR A 432 -23.70 -10.13 -14.04
N LEU A 433 -24.04 -11.03 -13.13
CA LEU A 433 -24.49 -10.72 -11.77
C LEU A 433 -23.45 -11.26 -10.80
N GLY A 434 -23.00 -10.43 -9.89
CA GLY A 434 -22.03 -10.84 -8.89
C GLY A 434 -22.39 -10.32 -7.50
N SER A 435 -22.00 -11.07 -6.48
CA SER A 435 -22.10 -10.65 -5.09
C SER A 435 -20.96 -11.23 -4.28
N GLY A 436 -20.59 -10.52 -3.22
CA GLY A 436 -19.55 -10.97 -2.31
C GLY A 436 -19.82 -10.55 -0.87
N VAL A 437 -19.20 -11.29 0.04
CA VAL A 437 -19.19 -11.00 1.47
C VAL A 437 -17.76 -10.80 1.94
N ARG A 438 -17.54 -9.77 2.76
CA ARG A 438 -16.25 -9.47 3.41
C ARG A 438 -16.45 -9.42 4.92
N TYR A 439 -15.73 -10.27 5.64
CA TYR A 439 -15.65 -10.27 7.09
C TYR A 439 -14.28 -9.76 7.55
N VAL A 440 -14.28 -8.83 8.48
CA VAL A 440 -13.09 -8.32 9.16
C VAL A 440 -13.32 -8.50 10.65
N GLY A 441 -12.49 -9.33 11.26
CA GLY A 441 -12.54 -9.62 12.69
C GLY A 441 -12.18 -8.41 13.54
N SER A 442 -12.42 -8.51 14.84
CA SER A 442 -12.05 -7.45 15.77
C SER A 442 -10.54 -7.18 15.78
N SER A 443 -10.17 -5.90 15.80
CA SER A 443 -8.78 -5.46 15.98
C SER A 443 -8.55 -4.86 17.36
N SER A 444 -7.28 -4.69 17.74
CA SER A 444 -6.89 -4.06 18.99
C SER A 444 -6.41 -2.64 18.77
N SER A 445 -6.59 -1.80 19.78
CA SER A 445 -6.03 -0.46 19.86
C SER A 445 -5.67 -0.10 21.31
N PHE A 446 -5.07 1.07 21.53
CA PHE A 446 -4.63 1.53 22.84
C PHE A 446 -5.35 2.81 23.26
N ASN A 447 -5.72 2.87 24.53
CA ASN A 447 -6.08 4.12 25.19
C ASN A 447 -4.83 4.97 25.45
N SER A 448 -5.03 6.24 25.76
CA SER A 448 -3.95 7.17 26.10
C SER A 448 -3.13 6.75 27.33
N ASP A 449 -3.72 5.93 28.22
CA ASP A 449 -3.05 5.30 29.39
C ASP A 449 -2.34 3.98 29.04
N ASN A 450 -2.19 3.65 27.73
CA ASN A 450 -1.62 2.42 27.20
C ASN A 450 -2.39 1.13 27.53
N THR A 451 -3.58 1.18 28.09
CA THR A 451 -4.47 0.01 28.18
C THR A 451 -5.07 -0.32 26.82
N THR A 452 -5.39 -1.59 26.58
CA THR A 452 -5.95 -2.05 25.30
C THR A 452 -7.47 -1.94 25.28
N PHE A 453 -8.03 -1.64 24.09
CA PHE A 453 -9.45 -1.82 23.81
C PHE A 453 -9.62 -2.51 22.45
N LYS A 454 -10.83 -2.99 22.16
CA LYS A 454 -11.16 -3.65 20.91
C LYS A 454 -12.02 -2.77 20.03
N VAL A 455 -11.70 -2.77 18.74
CA VAL A 455 -12.59 -2.31 17.66
C VAL A 455 -13.40 -3.54 17.23
N PRO A 456 -14.74 -3.47 17.21
CA PRO A 456 -15.61 -4.60 16.86
C PRO A 456 -15.36 -5.09 15.43
N ASP A 457 -15.70 -6.35 15.20
CA ASP A 457 -15.74 -6.95 13.89
C ASP A 457 -16.92 -6.44 13.04
N TYR A 458 -16.79 -6.59 11.74
CA TYR A 458 -17.87 -6.25 10.82
C TYR A 458 -17.90 -7.17 9.61
N THR A 459 -19.09 -7.29 9.04
CA THR A 459 -19.34 -8.00 7.78
C THR A 459 -20.04 -7.06 6.81
N LEU A 460 -19.55 -7.01 5.57
CA LEU A 460 -20.11 -6.21 4.48
C LEU A 460 -20.49 -7.13 3.33
N VAL A 461 -21.52 -6.73 2.60
CA VAL A 461 -21.95 -7.38 1.36
C VAL A 461 -21.82 -6.39 0.21
N ASP A 462 -21.25 -6.85 -0.89
CA ASP A 462 -21.08 -6.08 -2.11
C ASP A 462 -21.84 -6.77 -3.26
N ALA A 463 -22.23 -6.01 -4.28
CA ALA A 463 -22.91 -6.55 -5.45
C ALA A 463 -22.45 -5.85 -6.74
N THR A 464 -22.54 -6.54 -7.85
CA THR A 464 -22.31 -5.98 -9.19
C THR A 464 -23.35 -6.47 -10.19
N ILE A 465 -23.74 -5.57 -11.10
CA ILE A 465 -24.50 -5.88 -12.30
C ILE A 465 -23.70 -5.29 -13.45
N LYS A 466 -23.32 -6.12 -14.43
CA LYS A 466 -22.57 -5.69 -15.61
C LYS A 466 -23.22 -6.27 -16.86
N TYR A 467 -23.25 -5.51 -17.94
CA TYR A 467 -23.76 -5.96 -19.22
C TYR A 467 -22.73 -5.68 -20.32
N ASP A 468 -22.37 -6.72 -21.07
CA ASP A 468 -21.54 -6.64 -22.28
C ASP A 468 -22.39 -6.15 -23.47
N LEU A 469 -21.86 -5.15 -24.19
CA LEU A 469 -22.59 -4.49 -25.28
C LEU A 469 -22.28 -5.10 -26.65
N ALA A 470 -21.56 -6.21 -26.75
CA ALA A 470 -21.18 -6.84 -28.02
C ALA A 470 -22.38 -7.15 -28.91
N ARG A 471 -23.51 -7.61 -28.31
CA ARG A 471 -24.77 -7.87 -29.08
C ARG A 471 -25.44 -6.62 -29.68
N PHE A 472 -25.05 -5.43 -29.23
CA PHE A 472 -25.50 -4.15 -29.77
C PHE A 472 -24.50 -3.55 -30.78
N GLY A 473 -23.53 -4.36 -31.24
CA GLY A 473 -22.52 -3.93 -32.22
C GLY A 473 -21.35 -3.17 -31.61
N LEU A 474 -21.19 -3.23 -30.27
CA LEU A 474 -20.12 -2.57 -29.52
C LEU A 474 -19.25 -3.62 -28.77
N PRO A 475 -18.47 -4.44 -29.48
CA PRO A 475 -17.67 -5.50 -28.91
C PRO A 475 -16.59 -4.91 -27.96
N GLY A 476 -16.42 -5.53 -26.79
CA GLY A 476 -15.49 -5.08 -25.75
C GLY A 476 -15.98 -3.87 -24.94
N SER A 477 -17.16 -3.33 -25.28
CA SER A 477 -17.82 -2.27 -24.51
C SER A 477 -18.75 -2.84 -23.45
N SER A 478 -18.92 -2.16 -22.33
CA SER A 478 -19.80 -2.62 -21.25
C SER A 478 -20.37 -1.47 -20.43
N VAL A 479 -21.51 -1.71 -19.82
CA VAL A 479 -22.08 -0.86 -18.76
C VAL A 479 -22.25 -1.67 -17.49
N GLY A 480 -22.16 -1.04 -16.33
CA GLY A 480 -22.31 -1.76 -15.07
C GLY A 480 -22.57 -0.83 -13.89
N VAL A 481 -23.02 -1.44 -12.81
CA VAL A 481 -23.21 -0.82 -11.52
C VAL A 481 -22.53 -1.69 -10.47
N ASN A 482 -21.64 -1.10 -9.69
CA ASN A 482 -21.01 -1.71 -8.54
C ASN A 482 -21.56 -1.06 -7.27
N ILE A 483 -21.93 -1.89 -6.29
CA ILE A 483 -22.49 -1.46 -5.01
C ILE A 483 -21.60 -2.04 -3.93
N ASN A 484 -20.87 -1.19 -3.22
CA ASN A 484 -20.12 -1.57 -2.02
C ASN A 484 -20.96 -1.27 -0.79
N ASN A 485 -20.86 -2.14 0.23
CA ASN A 485 -21.67 -2.05 1.45
C ASN A 485 -23.16 -1.96 1.13
N LEU A 486 -23.69 -2.96 0.43
CA LEU A 486 -25.07 -3.02 -0.10
C LEU A 486 -26.14 -2.66 0.93
N PHE A 487 -25.97 -3.08 2.18
CA PHE A 487 -26.93 -2.89 3.26
C PHE A 487 -26.69 -1.60 4.08
N ASP A 488 -25.77 -0.76 3.64
CA ASP A 488 -25.44 0.54 4.28
C ASP A 488 -25.08 0.40 5.76
N LYS A 489 -24.29 -0.62 6.09
CA LYS A 489 -23.87 -0.85 7.47
C LYS A 489 -22.96 0.24 7.95
N THR A 490 -23.32 0.88 9.05
CA THR A 490 -22.45 1.81 9.79
C THR A 490 -21.51 1.03 10.70
N TYR A 491 -20.20 1.29 10.61
CA TYR A 491 -19.18 0.59 11.39
C TYR A 491 -17.93 1.48 11.57
N VAL A 492 -17.13 1.19 12.60
CA VAL A 492 -15.78 1.73 12.75
C VAL A 492 -14.82 0.78 12.08
N SER A 493 -14.07 1.25 11.09
CA SER A 493 -13.14 0.42 10.32
C SER A 493 -11.90 0.07 11.11
N SER A 494 -11.33 1.03 11.84
CA SER A 494 -10.16 0.85 12.70
C SER A 494 -10.03 2.00 13.70
N CYS A 495 -9.19 1.80 14.72
CA CYS A 495 -8.69 2.85 15.60
C CYS A 495 -7.20 2.65 15.83
N TYR A 496 -6.40 3.66 15.51
CA TYR A 496 -4.98 3.69 15.86
C TYR A 496 -4.78 3.93 17.38
N ARG A 497 -5.59 4.82 17.95
CA ARG A 497 -5.63 5.19 19.38
C ARG A 497 -7.06 5.56 19.77
N ASP A 498 -7.31 5.78 21.07
CA ASP A 498 -8.61 6.26 21.56
C ASP A 498 -8.99 7.65 21.04
N TYR A 499 -8.06 8.44 20.54
CA TYR A 499 -8.29 9.71 19.88
C TYR A 499 -8.36 9.63 18.36
N ALA A 500 -8.08 8.46 17.76
CA ALA A 500 -7.93 8.31 16.31
C ALA A 500 -8.65 7.05 15.81
N CYS A 501 -9.96 7.15 15.66
CA CYS A 501 -10.84 6.15 15.06
C CYS A 501 -11.38 6.64 13.71
N TYR A 502 -11.73 5.71 12.83
CA TYR A 502 -12.20 5.96 11.48
C TYR A 502 -13.54 5.28 11.25
N TRP A 503 -14.53 6.03 10.77
CA TRP A 503 -15.74 5.43 10.24
C TRP A 503 -15.42 4.61 9.01
N GLY A 504 -16.10 3.50 8.83
CA GLY A 504 -16.07 2.75 7.59
C GLY A 504 -16.87 3.45 6.48
N ALA A 505 -16.58 3.13 5.24
CA ALA A 505 -17.32 3.67 4.11
C ALA A 505 -18.79 3.24 4.13
N GLU A 506 -19.69 4.19 3.97
CA GLU A 506 -21.11 3.95 3.73
C GLU A 506 -21.33 3.24 2.40
N ARG A 507 -22.61 2.98 2.06
CA ARG A 507 -22.94 2.40 0.75
C ARG A 507 -22.48 3.30 -0.38
N GLN A 508 -21.67 2.73 -1.27
CA GLN A 508 -21.21 3.40 -2.49
C GLN A 508 -21.83 2.72 -3.71
N VAL A 509 -22.48 3.51 -4.56
CA VAL A 509 -23.03 3.05 -5.84
C VAL A 509 -22.24 3.72 -6.96
N VAL A 510 -21.56 2.92 -7.78
CA VAL A 510 -20.73 3.39 -8.89
C VAL A 510 -21.24 2.83 -10.19
N ALA A 511 -21.84 3.67 -11.02
CA ALA A 511 -22.18 3.32 -12.39
C ALA A 511 -20.98 3.56 -13.33
N THR A 512 -20.69 2.60 -14.18
CA THR A 512 -19.58 2.65 -15.15
C THR A 512 -20.08 2.37 -16.55
N ALA A 513 -19.54 3.09 -17.54
CA ALA A 513 -19.67 2.77 -18.94
C ALA A 513 -18.29 2.77 -19.56
N THR A 514 -17.93 1.67 -20.21
CA THR A 514 -16.65 1.50 -20.91
C THR A 514 -16.95 1.30 -22.38
N PHE A 515 -16.35 2.11 -23.24
CA PHE A 515 -16.46 1.98 -24.68
C PHE A 515 -15.09 1.64 -25.26
N ARG A 516 -15.08 0.68 -26.18
CA ARG A 516 -13.90 0.28 -26.95
C ARG A 516 -14.15 0.55 -28.43
N PHE A 517 -13.17 1.17 -29.07
CA PHE A 517 -13.25 1.56 -30.48
C PHE A 517 -12.20 0.83 -31.31
#